data_f431ec3adc3d62add812286fa21c44cf
#
_entry.id   f431ec3adc3d62add812286fa21c44cf
#
_cell.length_a   1.000
_cell.length_b   1.000
_cell.length_c   1.000
_cell.angle_alpha   90.00
_cell.angle_beta   90.00
_cell.angle_gamma   90.00
#
_symmetry.space_group_name_H-M   'P 1'
#
loop_
_entity.id
_entity.type
_entity.pdbx_description
1 polymer ?
#
loop_
_entity_poly.entity_id
_entity_poly.type
_entity_poly.pdbx_seq_one_letter_code
_entity_poly.pdbx_strand_id
1 'polypeptide(L)'
;MAGTGERTQTPDSGTLEGTPLLGPRSIDTDPDGNAYLVLREGNAIYQIDIQGNRLQRIAGTGEQGYTGDGGLAINCTFNGPKGIAYSRQDHSLYIVDTENHVIRRMALSTGIIDTVLGNGERGNGSDGDPLNCETDRPHGVCVHEGIVYVTDSESHRVRAISGLM
;
A
#
# COMPACT_ATOMS: atom_id res chain seq x y z
N MET A 1 14.04 -14.43 9.72
CA MET A 1 12.57 -14.50 9.87
C MET A 1 12.09 -13.21 10.51
N ALA A 2 10.87 -12.76 10.29
CA ALA A 2 10.34 -11.54 10.91
C ALA A 2 9.00 -11.84 11.60
N GLY A 3 8.72 -11.10 12.69
CA GLY A 3 7.49 -11.24 13.47
C GLY A 3 7.61 -12.19 14.66
N THR A 4 6.87 -11.88 15.74
CA THR A 4 6.83 -12.69 16.98
C THR A 4 5.68 -13.72 16.98
N GLY A 5 4.71 -13.59 16.08
CA GLY A 5 3.46 -14.35 16.09
C GLY A 5 2.39 -13.76 17.01
N GLU A 6 2.69 -12.72 17.76
CA GLU A 6 1.72 -12.05 18.62
C GLU A 6 0.83 -11.10 17.85
N ARG A 7 -0.44 -11.00 18.25
CA ARG A 7 -1.44 -10.09 17.66
C ARG A 7 -1.53 -8.79 18.46
N THR A 8 -0.44 -8.06 18.47
CA THR A 8 -0.34 -6.75 19.14
C THR A 8 0.06 -5.68 18.14
N GLN A 9 -0.18 -4.41 18.50
CA GLN A 9 0.17 -3.27 17.66
C GLN A 9 1.66 -3.31 17.31
N THR A 10 1.97 -3.15 16.03
CA THR A 10 3.36 -3.06 15.55
C THR A 10 3.92 -1.69 15.90
N PRO A 11 5.05 -1.59 16.62
CA PRO A 11 5.69 -0.31 16.90
C PRO A 11 6.27 0.32 15.63
N ASP A 12 6.57 1.61 15.68
CA ASP A 12 7.10 2.37 14.53
C ASP A 12 8.44 1.84 14.00
N SER A 13 9.22 1.21 14.85
CA SER A 13 10.49 0.58 14.48
C SER A 13 10.83 -0.57 15.43
N GLY A 14 11.67 -1.50 14.96
CA GLY A 14 12.14 -2.62 15.76
C GLY A 14 13.06 -3.55 15.00
N THR A 15 13.45 -4.64 15.65
CA THR A 15 14.20 -5.74 15.01
C THR A 15 13.22 -6.70 14.34
N LEU A 16 13.68 -7.44 13.32
CA LEU A 16 12.82 -8.34 12.56
C LEU A 16 12.19 -9.44 13.43
N GLU A 17 12.97 -10.07 14.30
CA GLU A 17 12.51 -11.18 15.12
C GLU A 17 11.76 -10.73 16.38
N GLY A 18 12.10 -9.55 16.90
CA GLY A 18 11.54 -9.05 18.17
C GLY A 18 10.30 -8.18 18.03
N THR A 19 9.81 -7.94 16.80
CA THR A 19 8.71 -7.01 16.56
C THR A 19 7.44 -7.76 16.14
N PRO A 20 6.30 -7.59 16.83
CA PRO A 20 5.02 -8.16 16.39
C PRO A 20 4.57 -7.50 15.10
N LEU A 21 3.95 -8.28 14.20
CA LEU A 21 3.41 -7.82 12.93
C LEU A 21 1.89 -8.00 12.94
N LEU A 22 1.15 -6.90 13.03
CA LEU A 22 -0.31 -6.94 13.11
C LEU A 22 -0.95 -7.08 11.73
N GLY A 23 -1.20 -8.33 11.35
CA GLY A 23 -1.87 -8.69 10.11
C GLY A 23 -1.05 -8.49 8.84
N PRO A 24 0.14 -9.09 8.72
CA PRO A 24 0.93 -9.04 7.48
C PRO A 24 0.12 -9.64 6.32
N ARG A 25 0.04 -8.92 5.19
CA ARG A 25 -0.85 -9.30 4.08
C ARG A 25 -0.16 -9.43 2.74
N SER A 26 0.70 -8.50 2.39
CA SER A 26 1.42 -8.48 1.10
C SER A 26 2.79 -7.87 1.28
N ILE A 27 3.72 -8.30 0.46
CA ILE A 27 5.11 -7.86 0.45
C ILE A 27 5.62 -7.75 -0.97
N ASP A 28 6.44 -6.74 -1.25
CA ASP A 28 7.18 -6.60 -2.48
C ASP A 28 8.58 -6.06 -2.19
N THR A 29 9.50 -6.11 -3.15
CA THR A 29 10.89 -5.74 -2.97
C THR A 29 11.37 -4.78 -4.04
N ASP A 30 12.31 -3.91 -3.68
CA ASP A 30 13.06 -3.12 -4.64
C ASP A 30 14.38 -3.80 -5.06
N PRO A 31 15.06 -3.27 -6.09
CA PRO A 31 16.34 -3.82 -6.57
C PRO A 31 17.49 -3.71 -5.56
N ASP A 32 17.38 -2.82 -4.57
CA ASP A 32 18.40 -2.58 -3.55
C ASP A 32 18.28 -3.57 -2.39
N GLY A 33 17.24 -4.44 -2.42
CA GLY A 33 17.01 -5.49 -1.44
C GLY A 33 16.17 -5.06 -0.24
N ASN A 34 15.55 -3.86 -0.27
CA ASN A 34 14.54 -3.52 0.70
C ASN A 34 13.24 -4.27 0.41
N ALA A 35 12.54 -4.69 1.44
CA ALA A 35 11.20 -5.23 1.32
C ALA A 35 10.18 -4.25 1.92
N TYR A 36 8.99 -4.19 1.30
CA TYR A 36 7.89 -3.33 1.72
C TYR A 36 6.69 -4.19 2.09
N LEU A 37 6.27 -4.09 3.34
CA LEU A 37 5.26 -4.94 3.96
C LEU A 37 3.98 -4.16 4.27
N VAL A 38 2.86 -4.69 3.83
CA VAL A 38 1.52 -4.20 4.22
C VAL A 38 1.05 -4.92 5.47
N LEU A 39 0.69 -4.16 6.49
CA LEU A 39 -0.03 -4.65 7.66
C LEU A 39 -1.52 -4.24 7.56
N ARG A 40 -2.39 -5.22 7.28
CA ARG A 40 -3.82 -4.97 7.07
C ARG A 40 -4.51 -4.46 8.33
N GLU A 41 -4.39 -5.21 9.41
CA GLU A 41 -4.99 -4.85 10.70
C GLU A 41 -4.19 -3.72 11.38
N GLY A 42 -2.92 -3.57 11.03
CA GLY A 42 -2.05 -2.48 11.50
C GLY A 42 -2.26 -1.16 10.76
N ASN A 43 -3.03 -1.12 9.65
CA ASN A 43 -3.27 0.07 8.83
C ASN A 43 -2.00 0.87 8.52
N ALA A 44 -0.93 0.17 8.14
CA ALA A 44 0.38 0.77 7.93
C ALA A 44 1.25 -0.03 6.95
N ILE A 45 2.26 0.66 6.42
CA ILE A 45 3.29 0.08 5.55
C ILE A 45 4.64 0.19 6.24
N TYR A 46 5.40 -0.89 6.19
CA TYR A 46 6.73 -0.98 6.78
C TYR A 46 7.78 -1.30 5.73
N GLN A 47 8.94 -0.69 5.88
CA GLN A 47 10.16 -1.09 5.17
C GLN A 47 10.93 -2.06 6.04
N ILE A 48 11.40 -3.14 5.44
CA ILE A 48 12.24 -4.18 6.05
C ILE A 48 13.62 -4.10 5.43
N ASP A 49 14.62 -3.84 6.26
CA ASP A 49 16.04 -3.99 5.95
C ASP A 49 16.51 -5.32 6.54
N ILE A 50 16.65 -6.33 5.68
CA ILE A 50 17.04 -7.69 6.10
C ILE A 50 18.48 -7.72 6.59
N GLN A 51 19.39 -6.99 5.95
CA GLN A 51 20.81 -6.97 6.30
C GLN A 51 21.04 -6.22 7.62
N GLY A 52 20.33 -5.10 7.81
CA GLY A 52 20.39 -4.30 9.03
C GLY A 52 19.54 -4.86 10.19
N ASN A 53 18.83 -5.98 9.98
CA ASN A 53 17.89 -6.56 10.97
C ASN A 53 16.90 -5.51 11.51
N ARG A 54 16.30 -4.71 10.63
CA ARG A 54 15.48 -3.56 11.00
C ARG A 54 14.16 -3.52 10.26
N LEU A 55 13.11 -3.14 11.00
CA LEU A 55 11.78 -2.82 10.51
C LEU A 55 11.47 -1.38 10.87
N GLN A 56 10.88 -0.62 9.93
CA GLN A 56 10.49 0.76 10.15
C GLN A 56 9.19 1.09 9.44
N ARG A 57 8.26 1.75 10.13
CA ARG A 57 7.04 2.28 9.54
C ARG A 57 7.38 3.43 8.59
N ILE A 58 6.85 3.38 7.36
CA ILE A 58 7.07 4.40 6.34
C ILE A 58 5.78 5.07 5.88
N ALA A 59 4.61 4.45 6.11
CA ALA A 59 3.32 5.03 5.79
C ALA A 59 2.22 4.52 6.72
N GLY A 60 1.18 5.33 6.91
CA GLY A 60 0.04 5.03 7.77
C GLY A 60 0.33 5.30 9.25
N THR A 61 -0.62 5.90 9.97
CA THR A 61 -0.51 6.15 11.41
C THR A 61 -0.84 4.92 12.27
N GLY A 62 -1.40 3.88 11.67
CA GLY A 62 -1.99 2.73 12.36
C GLY A 62 -3.49 2.91 12.64
N GLU A 63 -3.99 4.13 12.60
CA GLU A 63 -5.42 4.41 12.73
C GLU A 63 -6.16 4.12 11.41
N GLN A 64 -7.40 3.68 11.54
CA GLN A 64 -8.29 3.45 10.41
C GLN A 64 -8.83 4.76 9.87
N GLY A 65 -8.76 4.99 8.56
CA GLY A 65 -9.30 6.19 7.92
C GLY A 65 -8.89 6.33 6.47
N TYR A 66 -9.25 7.48 5.87
CA TYR A 66 -8.88 7.85 4.50
C TYR A 66 -8.48 9.33 4.48
N THR A 67 -7.21 9.60 4.76
CA THR A 67 -6.64 10.95 4.82
C THR A 67 -5.22 10.97 4.28
N GLY A 68 -4.71 12.17 4.04
CA GLY A 68 -3.28 12.42 3.85
C GLY A 68 -2.83 12.55 2.41
N ASP A 69 -3.70 12.52 1.40
CA ASP A 69 -3.33 12.80 0.01
C ASP A 69 -2.70 14.19 -0.13
N GLY A 70 -1.62 14.30 -0.92
CA GLY A 70 -0.80 15.49 -1.05
C GLY A 70 0.18 15.74 0.10
N GLY A 71 0.17 14.89 1.13
CA GLY A 71 1.03 15.02 2.31
C GLY A 71 2.00 13.85 2.49
N LEU A 72 2.73 13.90 3.62
CA LEU A 72 3.65 12.81 3.96
C LEU A 72 2.90 11.52 4.33
N ALA A 73 3.24 10.43 3.68
CA ALA A 73 2.61 9.12 3.88
C ALA A 73 2.67 8.62 5.33
N ILE A 74 3.71 9.00 6.08
CA ILE A 74 3.84 8.63 7.50
C ILE A 74 2.69 9.16 8.36
N ASN A 75 2.00 10.21 7.91
CA ASN A 75 0.88 10.88 8.59
C ASN A 75 -0.49 10.53 8.00
N CYS A 76 -0.56 9.72 6.96
CA CYS A 76 -1.83 9.31 6.36
C CYS A 76 -2.55 8.26 7.20
N THR A 77 -3.81 8.00 6.89
CA THR A 77 -4.55 6.85 7.41
C THR A 77 -4.94 5.92 6.26
N PHE A 78 -4.94 4.63 6.53
CA PHE A 78 -5.43 3.56 5.65
C PHE A 78 -6.64 2.86 6.28
N ASN A 79 -7.37 2.11 5.47
CA ASN A 79 -8.44 1.25 5.96
C ASN A 79 -8.29 -0.16 5.39
N GLY A 80 -7.68 -1.03 6.17
CA GLY A 80 -7.49 -2.44 5.84
C GLY A 80 -6.70 -2.66 4.53
N PRO A 81 -5.52 -2.06 4.33
CA PRO A 81 -4.75 -2.21 3.10
C PRO A 81 -4.34 -3.67 2.89
N LYS A 82 -4.35 -4.15 1.62
CA LYS A 82 -4.08 -5.56 1.33
C LYS A 82 -2.94 -5.80 0.34
N GLY A 83 -2.78 -4.97 -0.67
CA GLY A 83 -1.80 -5.16 -1.74
C GLY A 83 -0.73 -4.09 -1.74
N ILE A 84 0.46 -4.44 -2.23
CA ILE A 84 1.55 -3.50 -2.49
C ILE A 84 2.34 -3.96 -3.70
N ALA A 85 2.80 -2.98 -4.50
CA ALA A 85 3.74 -3.22 -5.59
C ALA A 85 4.75 -2.07 -5.66
N TYR A 86 6.02 -2.41 -5.82
CA TYR A 86 7.08 -1.46 -6.10
C TYR A 86 7.18 -1.20 -7.61
N SER A 87 7.29 0.05 -7.97
CA SER A 87 7.55 0.49 -9.34
C SER A 87 8.97 1.02 -9.48
N ARG A 88 9.74 0.35 -10.33
CA ARG A 88 11.11 0.75 -10.66
C ARG A 88 11.16 2.04 -11.50
N GLN A 89 10.15 2.30 -12.32
CA GLN A 89 10.14 3.40 -13.26
C GLN A 89 10.06 4.77 -12.58
N ASP A 90 9.23 4.88 -11.56
CA ASP A 90 9.00 6.14 -10.84
C ASP A 90 9.40 6.08 -9.36
N HIS A 91 10.06 4.98 -8.96
CA HIS A 91 10.53 4.76 -7.58
C HIS A 91 9.43 4.99 -6.54
N SER A 92 8.29 4.35 -6.76
CA SER A 92 7.08 4.51 -5.96
C SER A 92 6.52 3.16 -5.48
N LEU A 93 5.75 3.20 -4.40
CA LEU A 93 4.92 2.09 -3.94
C LEU A 93 3.46 2.35 -4.32
N TYR A 94 2.83 1.36 -4.94
CA TYR A 94 1.40 1.35 -5.20
C TYR A 94 0.73 0.48 -4.16
N ILE A 95 -0.21 1.04 -3.40
CA ILE A 95 -0.81 0.45 -2.21
C ILE A 95 -2.30 0.30 -2.42
N VAL A 96 -2.81 -0.90 -2.24
CA VAL A 96 -4.26 -1.17 -2.30
C VAL A 96 -4.87 -0.86 -0.95
N ASP A 97 -5.59 0.25 -0.86
CA ASP A 97 -6.32 0.69 0.32
C ASP A 97 -7.76 0.17 0.24
N THR A 98 -7.91 -1.10 0.56
CA THR A 98 -9.04 -1.95 0.17
C THR A 98 -10.39 -1.44 0.63
N GLU A 99 -10.53 -1.13 1.92
CA GLU A 99 -11.83 -0.71 2.47
C GLU A 99 -12.14 0.76 2.19
N ASN A 100 -11.15 1.52 1.68
CA ASN A 100 -11.34 2.85 1.12
C ASN A 100 -11.62 2.84 -0.38
N HIS A 101 -11.64 1.66 -1.01
CA HIS A 101 -11.94 1.48 -2.44
C HIS A 101 -11.03 2.29 -3.38
N VAL A 102 -9.73 2.38 -3.05
CA VAL A 102 -8.75 3.16 -3.82
C VAL A 102 -7.40 2.46 -3.94
N ILE A 103 -6.61 2.91 -4.90
CA ILE A 103 -5.18 2.64 -4.98
C ILE A 103 -4.44 3.95 -4.69
N ARG A 104 -3.49 3.88 -3.78
CA ARG A 104 -2.65 5.02 -3.41
C ARG A 104 -1.22 4.80 -3.88
N ARG A 105 -0.55 5.87 -4.30
CA ARG A 105 0.84 5.89 -4.71
C ARG A 105 1.66 6.70 -3.72
N MET A 106 2.72 6.11 -3.18
CA MET A 106 3.71 6.80 -2.35
C MET A 106 5.02 6.92 -3.12
N ALA A 107 5.47 8.14 -3.40
CA ALA A 107 6.78 8.39 -3.96
C ALA A 107 7.85 8.22 -2.88
N LEU A 108 8.75 7.25 -3.03
CA LEU A 108 9.78 6.94 -2.02
C LEU A 108 10.80 8.06 -1.82
N SER A 109 11.05 8.85 -2.87
CA SER A 109 12.01 9.97 -2.82
C SER A 109 11.54 11.16 -2.00
N THR A 110 10.22 11.40 -1.93
CA THR A 110 9.62 12.55 -1.22
C THR A 110 8.82 12.15 0.01
N GLY A 111 8.39 10.89 0.05
CA GLY A 111 7.45 10.40 1.06
C GLY A 111 6.01 10.88 0.87
N ILE A 112 5.71 11.56 -0.24
CA ILE A 112 4.35 12.06 -0.52
C ILE A 112 3.47 10.91 -1.02
N ILE A 113 2.22 10.91 -0.57
CA ILE A 113 1.20 9.94 -0.96
C ILE A 113 0.01 10.63 -1.61
N ASP A 114 -0.53 10.00 -2.67
CA ASP A 114 -1.72 10.45 -3.38
C ASP A 114 -2.59 9.27 -3.79
N THR A 115 -3.89 9.47 -3.94
CA THR A 115 -4.77 8.52 -4.60
C THR A 115 -4.58 8.59 -6.12
N VAL A 116 -4.48 7.44 -6.78
CA VAL A 116 -4.27 7.33 -8.24
C VAL A 116 -5.37 6.53 -8.95
N LEU A 117 -6.19 5.79 -8.23
CA LEU A 117 -7.39 5.11 -8.72
C LEU A 117 -8.44 5.05 -7.63
N GLY A 118 -9.67 5.29 -8.00
CA GLY A 118 -10.84 5.28 -7.12
C GLY A 118 -11.17 6.66 -6.58
N ASN A 119 -12.45 6.88 -6.33
CA ASN A 119 -12.99 8.12 -5.74
C ASN A 119 -13.38 7.95 -4.26
N GLY A 120 -13.09 6.79 -3.67
CA GLY A 120 -13.45 6.45 -2.30
C GLY A 120 -14.84 5.85 -2.13
N GLU A 121 -15.67 5.86 -3.17
CA GLU A 121 -17.00 5.26 -3.15
C GLU A 121 -16.95 3.81 -3.62
N ARG A 122 -17.71 2.97 -2.93
CA ARG A 122 -17.85 1.57 -3.28
C ARG A 122 -18.77 1.42 -4.49
N GLY A 123 -18.26 0.84 -5.57
CA GLY A 123 -19.08 0.62 -6.75
C GLY A 123 -18.35 -0.04 -7.90
N ASN A 124 -19.04 -0.14 -9.02
CA ASN A 124 -18.54 -0.72 -10.26
C ASN A 124 -18.53 0.35 -11.35
N GLY A 125 -17.74 1.39 -11.13
CA GLY A 125 -17.63 2.54 -12.00
C GLY A 125 -17.11 2.19 -13.39
N SER A 126 -17.43 3.04 -14.36
CA SER A 126 -16.97 2.92 -15.75
C SER A 126 -15.48 3.28 -15.87
N ASP A 127 -14.85 2.76 -16.91
CA ASP A 127 -13.48 3.15 -17.28
C ASP A 127 -13.46 4.61 -17.77
N GLY A 128 -12.31 5.24 -17.69
CA GLY A 128 -12.09 6.62 -18.11
C GLY A 128 -11.14 7.34 -17.16
N ASP A 129 -11.62 8.37 -16.46
CA ASP A 129 -10.83 9.09 -15.47
C ASP A 129 -10.66 8.24 -14.21
N PRO A 130 -9.42 7.82 -13.87
CA PRO A 130 -9.18 6.93 -12.74
C PRO A 130 -9.59 7.53 -11.39
N LEU A 131 -9.57 8.84 -11.22
CA LEU A 131 -9.94 9.49 -9.96
C LEU A 131 -11.44 9.71 -9.80
N ASN A 132 -12.22 9.55 -10.87
CA ASN A 132 -13.69 9.58 -10.84
C ASN A 132 -14.32 8.19 -10.97
N CYS A 133 -13.50 7.14 -10.96
CA CYS A 133 -13.95 5.76 -11.08
C CYS A 133 -14.27 5.19 -9.69
N GLU A 134 -15.38 4.49 -9.56
CA GLU A 134 -15.66 3.67 -8.39
C GLU A 134 -14.95 2.32 -8.51
N THR A 135 -14.43 1.80 -7.42
CA THR A 135 -13.93 0.42 -7.32
C THR A 135 -14.62 -0.33 -6.18
N ASP A 136 -14.57 -1.65 -6.18
CA ASP A 136 -15.18 -2.43 -5.12
C ASP A 136 -14.17 -3.38 -4.47
N ARG A 137 -13.65 -2.94 -3.32
CA ARG A 137 -12.69 -3.67 -2.49
C ARG A 137 -11.56 -4.31 -3.31
N PRO A 138 -10.72 -3.50 -3.98
CA PRO A 138 -9.57 -4.02 -4.69
C PRO A 138 -8.62 -4.76 -3.73
N HIS A 139 -7.98 -5.83 -4.18
CA HIS A 139 -7.11 -6.64 -3.32
C HIS A 139 -5.66 -6.69 -3.78
N GLY A 140 -5.42 -6.86 -5.07
CA GLY A 140 -4.08 -7.02 -5.61
C GLY A 140 -3.66 -5.89 -6.53
N VAL A 141 -2.36 -5.65 -6.58
CA VAL A 141 -1.74 -4.69 -7.49
C VAL A 141 -0.42 -5.26 -7.99
N CYS A 142 -0.08 -5.01 -9.25
CA CYS A 142 1.26 -5.19 -9.77
C CYS A 142 1.58 -4.09 -10.77
N VAL A 143 2.86 -3.82 -10.96
CA VAL A 143 3.34 -2.82 -11.92
C VAL A 143 4.25 -3.49 -12.94
N HIS A 144 3.97 -3.26 -14.22
CA HIS A 144 4.79 -3.75 -15.32
C HIS A 144 4.83 -2.73 -16.45
N GLU A 145 6.02 -2.36 -16.89
CA GLU A 145 6.27 -1.42 -18.00
C GLU A 145 5.44 -0.11 -17.91
N GLY A 146 5.35 0.47 -16.72
CA GLY A 146 4.63 1.74 -16.48
C GLY A 146 3.12 1.61 -16.41
N ILE A 147 2.59 0.40 -16.46
CA ILE A 147 1.17 0.13 -16.29
C ILE A 147 0.95 -0.47 -14.90
N VAL A 148 -0.01 0.08 -14.18
CA VAL A 148 -0.46 -0.42 -12.88
C VAL A 148 -1.70 -1.29 -13.10
N TYR A 149 -1.60 -2.58 -12.80
CA TYR A 149 -2.70 -3.54 -12.88
C TYR A 149 -3.29 -3.77 -11.50
N VAL A 150 -4.61 -3.73 -11.40
CA VAL A 150 -5.35 -3.84 -10.14
C VAL A 150 -6.43 -4.92 -10.25
N THR A 151 -6.49 -5.84 -9.29
CA THR A 151 -7.64 -6.72 -9.17
C THR A 151 -8.74 -5.99 -8.38
N ASP A 152 -9.76 -5.54 -9.08
CA ASP A 152 -10.98 -4.93 -8.52
C ASP A 152 -11.95 -6.06 -8.13
N SER A 153 -11.70 -6.64 -6.95
CA SER A 153 -12.10 -8.02 -6.63
C SER A 153 -13.61 -8.22 -6.54
N GLU A 154 -14.32 -7.34 -5.85
CA GLU A 154 -15.78 -7.46 -5.71
C GLU A 154 -16.53 -6.95 -6.96
N SER A 155 -15.86 -6.21 -7.84
CA SER A 155 -16.36 -5.87 -9.18
C SER A 155 -16.10 -6.97 -10.21
N HIS A 156 -15.39 -8.05 -9.85
CA HIS A 156 -15.00 -9.14 -10.75
C HIS A 156 -14.25 -8.65 -12.01
N ARG A 157 -13.35 -7.67 -11.84
CA ARG A 157 -12.59 -7.03 -12.93
C ARG A 157 -11.10 -6.95 -12.63
N VAL A 158 -10.32 -6.85 -13.69
CA VAL A 158 -8.94 -6.34 -13.64
C VAL A 158 -8.95 -4.98 -14.30
N ARG A 159 -8.38 -3.99 -13.64
CA ARG A 159 -8.21 -2.63 -14.17
C ARG A 159 -6.76 -2.39 -14.48
N ALA A 160 -6.49 -1.53 -15.46
CA ALA A 160 -5.16 -1.09 -15.83
C ALA A 160 -5.12 0.44 -15.90
N ILE A 161 -4.10 1.04 -15.31
CA ILE A 161 -3.87 2.49 -15.32
C ILE A 161 -2.54 2.74 -16.02
N SER A 162 -2.55 3.61 -17.03
CA SER A 162 -1.35 4.07 -17.73
C SER A 162 -1.19 5.58 -17.59
N GLY A 163 0.02 6.09 -17.86
CA GLY A 163 0.28 7.54 -17.86
C GLY A 163 0.49 8.16 -16.47
N LEU A 164 0.74 7.33 -15.45
CA LEU A 164 1.08 7.81 -14.09
C LEU A 164 2.57 8.16 -13.92
N MET A 165 3.40 7.80 -14.89
CA MET A 165 4.86 7.89 -14.86
C MET A 165 5.37 8.74 -16.02
#